data_33965c7a172a78b717e23ac4c2f79a15
#
_entry.id   33965c7a172a78b717e23ac4c2f79a15
#
_cell.length_a   1.000
_cell.length_b   1.000
_cell.length_c   1.000
_cell.angle_alpha   90.00
_cell.angle_beta   90.00
_cell.angle_gamma   90.00
#
_symmetry.space_group_name_H-M   'P 1'
#
loop_
_entity.id
_entity.type
_entity.pdbx_description
1 polymer ?
#
loop_
_entity_poly.entity_id
_entity_poly.type
_entity_poly.pdbx_seq_one_letter_code
_entity_poly.pdbx_strand_id
1 'polypeptide(L)'
;AADVAQKQLGVLEAQRAGAEANVAQAKAAVAQAELNVSHATVFAAQRGRVVQLSAANGQLAQVGQALMIFVPDHLWVIANFKETQITDMRPGQPVDVVIDAYPDRKFHGHVESIQPGSGTAFSLLPAENATGNFVKVTQRIPVKIALDDVPDDIALGPGMSVYPEVRVR
;
A
#
# COMPACT_ATOMS: atom_id res chain seq x y z
N ALA A 1 29.54 -47.94 42.40
CA ALA A 1 28.07 -47.73 42.43
C ALA A 1 27.66 -46.28 42.13
N ALA A 2 28.28 -45.28 42.78
CA ALA A 2 27.93 -43.86 42.56
C ALA A 2 28.22 -43.37 41.12
N ASP A 3 29.39 -43.75 40.55
CA ASP A 3 29.76 -43.38 39.20
C ASP A 3 28.82 -43.92 38.09
N VAL A 4 28.28 -45.15 38.31
CA VAL A 4 27.29 -45.75 37.39
C VAL A 4 25.96 -44.99 37.45
N ALA A 5 25.52 -44.63 38.66
CA ALA A 5 24.31 -43.84 38.83
C ALA A 5 24.42 -42.45 38.19
N GLN A 6 25.59 -41.82 38.29
CA GLN A 6 25.84 -40.53 37.71
C GLN A 6 25.85 -40.57 36.17
N LYS A 7 26.39 -41.62 35.57
CA LYS A 7 26.34 -41.88 34.13
C LYS A 7 24.91 -42.15 33.66
N GLN A 8 24.11 -42.88 34.44
CA GLN A 8 22.70 -43.11 34.15
C GLN A 8 21.87 -41.81 34.20
N LEU A 9 22.12 -40.93 35.17
CA LEU A 9 21.47 -39.62 35.22
C LEU A 9 21.79 -38.79 33.96
N GLY A 10 23.05 -38.74 33.53
CA GLY A 10 23.43 -38.02 32.30
C GLY A 10 22.74 -38.59 31.04
N VAL A 11 22.54 -39.91 30.96
CA VAL A 11 21.78 -40.52 29.85
C VAL A 11 20.31 -40.12 29.87
N LEU A 12 19.70 -40.15 31.06
CA LEU A 12 18.30 -39.75 31.21
C LEU A 12 18.06 -38.26 30.94
N GLU A 13 18.98 -37.41 31.36
CA GLU A 13 18.96 -35.96 31.03
C GLU A 13 19.07 -35.74 29.53
N ALA A 14 19.99 -36.44 28.85
CA ALA A 14 20.12 -36.36 27.39
C ALA A 14 18.84 -36.87 26.66
N GLN A 15 18.27 -37.97 27.14
CA GLN A 15 16.99 -38.47 26.60
C GLN A 15 15.87 -37.50 26.81
N ARG A 16 15.77 -36.86 27.98
CA ARG A 16 14.77 -35.84 28.30
C ARG A 16 14.94 -34.62 27.35
N ALA A 17 16.18 -34.14 27.22
CA ALA A 17 16.46 -33.02 26.32
C ALA A 17 16.10 -33.36 24.86
N GLY A 18 16.40 -34.58 24.41
CA GLY A 18 15.96 -35.06 23.09
C GLY A 18 14.45 -35.10 22.92
N ALA A 19 13.74 -35.59 23.94
CA ALA A 19 12.27 -35.62 23.92
C ALA A 19 11.65 -34.18 23.92
N GLU A 20 12.22 -33.28 24.71
CA GLU A 20 11.81 -31.88 24.74
C GLU A 20 12.04 -31.20 23.37
N ALA A 21 13.17 -31.48 22.70
CA ALA A 21 13.43 -31.01 21.36
C ALA A 21 12.43 -31.54 20.33
N ASN A 22 12.07 -32.83 20.42
CA ASN A 22 11.06 -33.43 19.54
C ASN A 22 9.67 -32.79 19.74
N VAL A 23 9.31 -32.51 20.98
CA VAL A 23 8.04 -31.79 21.30
C VAL A 23 8.07 -30.37 20.72
N ALA A 24 9.19 -29.67 20.86
CA ALA A 24 9.34 -28.32 20.29
C ALA A 24 9.22 -28.35 18.75
N GLN A 25 9.83 -29.34 18.09
CA GLN A 25 9.73 -29.53 16.64
C GLN A 25 8.28 -29.83 16.22
N ALA A 26 7.59 -30.73 16.94
CA ALA A 26 6.21 -31.03 16.64
C ALA A 26 5.28 -29.80 16.80
N LYS A 27 5.48 -29.00 17.86
CA LYS A 27 4.75 -27.75 18.06
C LYS A 27 5.00 -26.75 16.93
N ALA A 28 6.25 -26.62 16.46
CA ALA A 28 6.58 -25.75 15.33
C ALA A 28 5.88 -26.23 14.03
N ALA A 29 5.80 -27.54 13.80
CA ALA A 29 5.08 -28.11 12.66
C ALA A 29 3.59 -27.84 12.73
N VAL A 30 2.97 -27.94 13.90
CA VAL A 30 1.56 -27.59 14.11
C VAL A 30 1.33 -26.10 13.84
N ALA A 31 2.15 -25.22 14.41
CA ALA A 31 2.04 -23.78 14.17
C ALA A 31 2.16 -23.41 12.67
N GLN A 32 3.05 -24.09 11.94
CA GLN A 32 3.19 -23.91 10.50
C GLN A 32 1.93 -24.39 9.75
N ALA A 33 1.35 -25.51 10.15
CA ALA A 33 0.12 -26.00 9.55
C ALA A 33 -1.08 -25.06 9.81
N GLU A 34 -1.20 -24.56 11.03
CA GLU A 34 -2.22 -23.57 11.41
C GLU A 34 -2.07 -22.26 10.59
N LEU A 35 -0.83 -21.79 10.41
CA LEU A 35 -0.55 -20.65 9.55
C LEU A 35 -0.99 -20.89 8.09
N ASN A 36 -0.69 -22.06 7.54
CA ASN A 36 -1.12 -22.44 6.20
C ASN A 36 -2.65 -22.47 6.06
N VAL A 37 -3.35 -22.95 7.08
CA VAL A 37 -4.84 -22.91 7.11
C VAL A 37 -5.34 -21.47 7.18
N SER A 38 -4.71 -20.62 7.98
CA SER A 38 -5.11 -19.21 8.07
C SER A 38 -4.97 -18.48 6.72
N HIS A 39 -3.98 -18.85 5.92
CA HIS A 39 -3.78 -18.29 4.57
C HIS A 39 -4.83 -18.78 3.54
N ALA A 40 -5.60 -19.82 3.86
CA ALA A 40 -6.68 -20.28 2.98
C ALA A 40 -7.88 -19.32 2.95
N THR A 41 -7.94 -18.37 3.88
CA THR A 41 -8.99 -17.33 3.91
C THR A 41 -8.35 -15.96 3.81
N VAL A 42 -8.74 -15.20 2.80
CA VAL A 42 -8.25 -13.84 2.57
C VAL A 42 -9.30 -12.85 3.06
N PHE A 43 -8.93 -12.01 4.01
CA PHE A 43 -9.77 -10.95 4.53
C PHE A 43 -9.34 -9.59 3.97
N ALA A 44 -10.31 -8.72 3.67
CA ALA A 44 -10.02 -7.33 3.36
C ALA A 44 -9.53 -6.61 4.63
N ALA A 45 -8.36 -5.94 4.56
CA ALA A 45 -7.80 -5.22 5.70
C ALA A 45 -8.59 -3.95 6.05
N GLN A 46 -9.37 -3.42 5.11
CA GLN A 46 -10.16 -2.19 5.25
C GLN A 46 -11.39 -2.24 4.35
N ARG A 47 -12.28 -1.27 4.51
CA ARG A 47 -13.43 -1.11 3.61
C ARG A 47 -12.97 -0.75 2.21
N GLY A 48 -13.69 -1.26 1.19
CA GLY A 48 -13.36 -1.00 -0.20
C GLY A 48 -14.16 -1.87 -1.16
N ARG A 49 -13.80 -1.80 -2.43
CA ARG A 49 -14.50 -2.51 -3.52
C ARG A 49 -13.54 -3.40 -4.30
N VAL A 50 -13.99 -4.59 -4.67
CA VAL A 50 -13.31 -5.42 -5.64
C VAL A 50 -13.68 -4.93 -7.03
N VAL A 51 -12.69 -4.47 -7.79
CA VAL A 51 -12.92 -3.91 -9.14
C VAL A 51 -12.59 -4.89 -10.25
N GLN A 52 -11.75 -5.86 -9.98
CA GLN A 52 -11.42 -6.91 -10.93
C GLN A 52 -11.21 -8.23 -10.17
N LEU A 53 -12.06 -9.20 -10.46
CA LEU A 53 -11.95 -10.56 -9.94
C LEU A 53 -11.41 -11.45 -11.05
N SER A 54 -10.20 -11.99 -10.86
CA SER A 54 -9.54 -12.90 -11.78
C SER A 54 -9.69 -14.37 -11.37
N ALA A 55 -10.13 -14.61 -10.13
CA ALA A 55 -10.32 -15.94 -9.58
C ALA A 55 -11.72 -16.47 -9.90
N ALA A 56 -11.82 -17.76 -10.23
CA ALA A 56 -13.08 -18.48 -10.42
C ALA A 56 -13.22 -19.61 -9.40
N ASN A 57 -14.46 -19.96 -9.08
CA ASN A 57 -14.73 -21.10 -8.21
C ASN A 57 -14.18 -22.41 -8.81
N GLY A 58 -13.46 -23.18 -8.01
CA GLY A 58 -12.82 -24.41 -8.44
C GLY A 58 -11.47 -24.23 -9.12
N GLN A 59 -10.99 -23.00 -9.27
CA GLN A 59 -9.67 -22.72 -9.81
C GLN A 59 -8.58 -23.00 -8.78
N LEU A 60 -7.49 -23.64 -9.20
CA LEU A 60 -6.29 -23.78 -8.38
C LEU A 60 -5.56 -22.43 -8.33
N ALA A 61 -5.46 -21.86 -7.12
CA ALA A 61 -4.67 -20.66 -6.88
C ALA A 61 -3.20 -21.02 -6.62
N GLN A 62 -2.28 -20.32 -7.27
CA GLN A 62 -0.85 -20.48 -7.06
C GLN A 62 -0.26 -19.34 -6.24
N VAL A 63 0.85 -19.62 -5.57
CA VAL A 63 1.59 -18.59 -4.81
C VAL A 63 2.03 -17.47 -5.76
N GLY A 64 1.71 -16.22 -5.38
CA GLY A 64 2.02 -15.03 -6.20
C GLY A 64 1.02 -14.72 -7.31
N GLN A 65 -0.03 -15.52 -7.48
CA GLN A 65 -1.09 -15.24 -8.44
C GLN A 65 -1.99 -14.10 -7.93
N ALA A 66 -2.22 -13.08 -8.77
CA ALA A 66 -3.20 -12.04 -8.49
C ALA A 66 -4.62 -12.61 -8.65
N LEU A 67 -5.40 -12.58 -7.58
CA LEU A 67 -6.77 -13.10 -7.56
C LEU A 67 -7.80 -12.02 -7.80
N MET A 68 -7.53 -10.79 -7.36
CA MET A 68 -8.43 -9.64 -7.49
C MET A 68 -7.66 -8.32 -7.37
N ILE A 69 -8.26 -7.25 -7.83
CA ILE A 69 -7.82 -5.89 -7.53
C ILE A 69 -8.80 -5.30 -6.52
N PHE A 70 -8.28 -4.81 -5.42
CA PHE A 70 -9.05 -4.21 -4.34
C PHE A 70 -8.74 -2.71 -4.27
N VAL A 71 -9.79 -1.88 -4.34
CA VAL A 71 -9.68 -0.42 -4.20
C VAL A 71 -10.29 -0.03 -2.86
N PRO A 72 -9.51 0.57 -1.96
CA PRO A 72 -10.03 1.07 -0.69
C PRO A 72 -10.98 2.26 -0.88
N ASP A 73 -11.91 2.46 0.05
CA ASP A 73 -12.85 3.58 0.00
C ASP A 73 -12.15 4.93 0.25
N HIS A 74 -10.99 4.91 0.93
CA HIS A 74 -10.19 6.10 1.15
C HIS A 74 -9.36 6.42 -0.09
N LEU A 75 -9.84 7.38 -0.88
CA LEU A 75 -9.21 7.82 -2.12
C LEU A 75 -8.51 9.16 -1.93
N TRP A 76 -7.46 9.37 -2.72
CA TRP A 76 -6.75 10.65 -2.80
C TRP A 76 -6.51 11.05 -4.26
N VAL A 77 -6.27 12.32 -4.47
CA VAL A 77 -5.90 12.87 -5.77
C VAL A 77 -4.41 13.20 -5.78
N ILE A 78 -3.71 12.81 -6.83
CA ILE A 78 -2.35 13.31 -7.12
C ILE A 78 -2.45 14.34 -8.24
N ALA A 79 -2.25 15.59 -7.88
CA ALA A 79 -2.31 16.70 -8.83
C ALA A 79 -0.90 17.22 -9.13
N ASN A 80 -0.57 17.36 -10.41
CA ASN A 80 0.73 17.83 -10.86
C ASN A 80 0.69 19.33 -11.15
N PHE A 81 0.93 20.16 -10.14
CA PHE A 81 0.98 21.62 -10.28
C PHE A 81 2.29 22.09 -10.90
N LYS A 82 2.27 23.26 -11.58
CA LYS A 82 3.51 23.90 -12.02
C LYS A 82 4.29 24.40 -10.80
N GLU A 83 5.63 24.32 -10.86
CA GLU A 83 6.51 24.82 -9.80
C GLU A 83 6.18 26.27 -9.38
N THR A 84 5.74 27.10 -10.33
CA THR A 84 5.34 28.49 -10.08
C THR A 84 4.02 28.64 -9.32
N GLN A 85 3.21 27.58 -9.22
CA GLN A 85 1.91 27.62 -8.57
C GLN A 85 1.96 27.16 -7.11
N ILE A 86 3.04 26.49 -6.69
CA ILE A 86 3.14 25.93 -5.33
C ILE A 86 3.69 26.91 -4.29
N THR A 87 4.07 28.12 -4.68
CA THR A 87 4.75 29.11 -3.81
C THR A 87 3.98 29.34 -2.50
N ASP A 88 2.68 29.49 -2.57
CA ASP A 88 1.79 29.77 -1.43
C ASP A 88 0.98 28.55 -0.98
N MET A 89 1.22 27.39 -1.59
CA MET A 89 0.58 26.15 -1.15
C MET A 89 1.19 25.63 0.14
N ARG A 90 0.33 25.20 1.05
CA ARG A 90 0.71 24.60 2.32
C ARG A 90 -0.21 23.41 2.64
N PRO A 91 0.29 22.37 3.34
CA PRO A 91 -0.57 21.32 3.87
C PRO A 91 -1.70 21.89 4.73
N GLY A 92 -2.88 21.29 4.62
CA GLY A 92 -4.10 21.71 5.30
C GLY A 92 -4.94 22.75 4.57
N GLN A 93 -4.48 23.32 3.45
CA GLN A 93 -5.28 24.25 2.67
C GLN A 93 -6.46 23.55 2.01
N PRO A 94 -7.65 24.20 1.98
CA PRO A 94 -8.85 23.63 1.37
C PRO A 94 -8.72 23.57 -0.16
N VAL A 95 -9.28 22.52 -0.72
CA VAL A 95 -9.25 22.24 -2.16
C VAL A 95 -10.66 21.89 -2.63
N ASP A 96 -11.12 22.55 -3.68
CA ASP A 96 -12.31 22.15 -4.42
C ASP A 96 -11.86 21.25 -5.58
N VAL A 97 -12.48 20.08 -5.72
CA VAL A 97 -12.15 19.10 -6.75
C VAL A 97 -13.38 18.85 -7.62
N VAL A 98 -13.22 19.05 -8.92
CA VAL A 98 -14.21 18.66 -9.94
C VAL A 98 -13.70 17.39 -10.62
N ILE A 99 -14.56 16.39 -10.75
CA ILE A 99 -14.24 15.11 -11.39
C ILE A 99 -15.00 15.04 -12.70
N ASP A 100 -14.34 14.74 -13.81
CA ASP A 100 -14.96 14.74 -15.14
C ASP A 100 -16.16 13.80 -15.27
N ALA A 101 -16.15 12.69 -14.52
CA ALA A 101 -17.28 11.76 -14.48
C ALA A 101 -18.52 12.34 -13.78
N TYR A 102 -18.37 13.41 -12.99
CA TYR A 102 -19.44 14.03 -12.21
C TYR A 102 -19.32 15.57 -12.26
N PRO A 103 -19.53 16.20 -13.43
CA PRO A 103 -19.25 17.63 -13.65
C PRO A 103 -20.14 18.56 -12.82
N ASP A 104 -21.33 18.11 -12.46
CA ASP A 104 -22.30 18.89 -11.68
C ASP A 104 -22.05 18.80 -10.17
N ARG A 105 -21.07 18.03 -9.73
CA ARG A 105 -20.73 17.84 -8.31
C ARG A 105 -19.36 18.38 -7.99
N LYS A 106 -19.26 19.14 -6.92
CA LYS A 106 -17.99 19.57 -6.33
C LYS A 106 -17.67 18.72 -5.13
N PHE A 107 -16.46 18.23 -5.10
CA PHE A 107 -15.91 17.49 -3.97
C PHE A 107 -14.98 18.41 -3.21
N HIS A 108 -14.94 18.25 -1.90
CA HIS A 108 -14.08 19.02 -1.03
C HIS A 108 -12.95 18.13 -0.50
N GLY A 109 -11.80 18.74 -0.30
CA GLY A 109 -10.65 18.07 0.24
C GLY A 109 -9.64 19.08 0.78
N HIS A 110 -8.51 18.60 1.17
CA HIS A 110 -7.40 19.43 1.64
C HIS A 110 -6.07 18.92 1.12
N VAL A 111 -5.10 19.84 1.02
CA VAL A 111 -3.73 19.48 0.68
C VAL A 111 -3.15 18.62 1.83
N GLU A 112 -2.88 17.36 1.57
CA GLU A 112 -2.26 16.45 2.55
C GLU A 112 -0.75 16.63 2.58
N SER A 113 -0.12 16.63 1.41
CA SER A 113 1.34 16.81 1.28
C SER A 113 1.75 17.33 -0.08
N ILE A 114 2.88 18.01 -0.11
CA ILE A 114 3.54 18.50 -1.32
C ILE A 114 4.86 17.75 -1.44
N GLN A 115 5.10 17.08 -2.58
CA GLN A 115 6.34 16.35 -2.79
C GLN A 115 7.51 17.34 -2.93
N PRO A 116 8.62 17.15 -2.18
CA PRO A 116 9.79 18.02 -2.29
C PRO A 116 10.63 17.64 -3.52
N GLY A 117 10.18 18.05 -4.70
CA GLY A 117 10.87 17.82 -5.97
C GLY A 117 9.93 17.49 -7.13
N SER A 118 10.44 17.62 -8.35
CA SER A 118 9.67 17.34 -9.56
C SER A 118 9.48 15.81 -9.76
N GLY A 119 8.37 15.42 -10.37
CA GLY A 119 8.12 14.02 -10.71
C GLY A 119 9.20 13.41 -11.59
N THR A 120 9.87 14.21 -12.43
CA THR A 120 10.96 13.77 -13.30
C THR A 120 12.26 13.47 -12.54
N ALA A 121 12.52 14.16 -11.41
CA ALA A 121 13.71 13.91 -10.59
C ALA A 121 13.70 12.54 -9.92
N PHE A 122 12.52 11.97 -9.70
CA PHE A 122 12.33 10.65 -9.08
C PHE A 122 11.97 9.54 -10.08
N SER A 123 12.04 9.85 -11.39
CA SER A 123 11.82 8.86 -12.43
C SER A 123 13.02 7.90 -12.52
N LEU A 124 12.75 6.62 -12.79
CA LEU A 124 13.80 5.61 -13.07
C LEU A 124 14.64 5.96 -14.30
N LEU A 125 14.11 6.75 -15.23
CA LEU A 125 14.77 7.25 -16.43
C LEU A 125 14.58 8.78 -16.47
N PRO A 126 15.46 9.56 -15.80
CA PRO A 126 15.42 11.01 -15.91
C PRO A 126 15.65 11.44 -17.37
N ALA A 127 14.91 12.43 -17.84
CA ALA A 127 15.16 13.01 -19.15
C ALA A 127 16.49 13.79 -19.11
N GLU A 128 17.58 13.21 -19.62
CA GLU A 128 18.84 13.88 -19.81
C GLU A 128 18.82 14.66 -21.14
N ASN A 129 19.12 15.95 -21.08
CA ASN A 129 19.35 16.76 -22.29
C ASN A 129 20.74 16.42 -22.86
N ALA A 130 20.79 15.47 -23.80
CA ALA A 130 22.03 15.00 -24.44
C ALA A 130 22.78 16.09 -25.26
N THR A 131 22.19 17.26 -25.47
CA THR A 131 22.74 18.32 -26.36
C THR A 131 23.45 19.46 -25.65
N GLY A 132 23.61 19.42 -24.31
CA GLY A 132 24.37 20.40 -23.54
C GLY A 132 23.74 21.83 -23.48
N ASN A 133 22.62 22.08 -24.14
CA ASN A 133 21.90 23.34 -24.05
C ASN A 133 20.93 23.34 -22.88
N PHE A 134 21.10 24.25 -21.92
CA PHE A 134 20.18 24.43 -20.82
C PHE A 134 18.89 25.12 -21.31
N VAL A 135 17.82 24.37 -21.40
CA VAL A 135 16.46 24.88 -21.62
C VAL A 135 15.72 24.88 -20.31
N LYS A 136 15.34 26.06 -19.81
CA LYS A 136 14.52 26.19 -18.60
C LYS A 136 13.10 25.70 -18.89
N VAL A 137 12.78 24.48 -18.40
CA VAL A 137 11.45 23.90 -18.50
C VAL A 137 10.77 24.03 -17.14
N THR A 138 9.53 24.54 -17.10
CA THR A 138 8.74 24.59 -15.86
C THR A 138 8.44 23.16 -15.40
N GLN A 139 8.95 22.80 -14.24
CA GLN A 139 8.75 21.47 -13.65
C GLN A 139 7.34 21.35 -13.06
N ARG A 140 6.87 20.08 -12.93
CA ARG A 140 5.61 19.77 -12.26
C ARG A 140 5.90 19.09 -10.92
N ILE A 141 5.24 19.58 -9.90
CA ILE A 141 5.37 19.11 -8.53
C ILE A 141 4.10 18.34 -8.17
N PRO A 142 4.19 17.06 -7.80
CA PRO A 142 3.05 16.30 -7.33
C PRO A 142 2.58 16.79 -5.96
N VAL A 143 1.30 17.06 -5.87
CA VAL A 143 0.61 17.43 -4.63
C VAL A 143 -0.44 16.38 -4.33
N LYS A 144 -0.38 15.79 -3.13
CA LYS A 144 -1.37 14.83 -2.66
C LYS A 144 -2.49 15.58 -1.96
N ILE A 145 -3.72 15.34 -2.41
CA ILE A 145 -4.93 15.94 -1.88
C ILE A 145 -5.81 14.81 -1.35
N ALA A 146 -6.16 14.89 -0.07
CA ALA A 146 -7.14 14.00 0.53
C ALA A 146 -8.55 14.53 0.23
N LEU A 147 -9.47 13.63 -0.11
CA LEU A 147 -10.89 13.95 -0.25
C LEU A 147 -11.54 13.77 1.12
N ASP A 148 -12.29 14.78 1.59
CA ASP A 148 -12.87 14.76 2.92
C ASP A 148 -14.19 13.98 2.96
N ASP A 149 -15.10 14.26 2.02
CA ASP A 149 -16.42 13.64 1.96
C ASP A 149 -16.67 13.08 0.57
N VAL A 150 -16.58 11.77 0.43
CA VAL A 150 -17.01 11.05 -0.77
C VAL A 150 -18.33 10.35 -0.45
N PRO A 151 -19.46 10.75 -1.06
CA PRO A 151 -20.73 10.09 -0.85
C PRO A 151 -20.70 8.62 -1.29
N ASP A 152 -21.35 7.75 -0.53
CA ASP A 152 -21.38 6.29 -0.79
C ASP A 152 -22.12 5.93 -2.11
N ASP A 153 -22.95 6.85 -2.65
CA ASP A 153 -23.69 6.69 -3.91
C ASP A 153 -22.83 6.88 -5.15
N ILE A 154 -21.58 7.36 -4.99
CA ILE A 154 -20.67 7.68 -6.08
C ILE A 154 -19.58 6.61 -6.20
N ALA A 155 -19.43 6.08 -7.41
CA ALA A 155 -18.36 5.14 -7.71
C ALA A 155 -17.11 5.91 -8.19
N LEU A 156 -16.25 6.31 -7.26
CA LEU A 156 -14.93 6.82 -7.59
C LEU A 156 -13.92 5.68 -7.68
N GLY A 157 -12.91 5.86 -8.55
CA GLY A 157 -11.85 4.88 -8.71
C GLY A 157 -10.57 5.50 -9.26
N PRO A 158 -9.44 4.79 -9.15
CA PRO A 158 -8.18 5.25 -9.70
C PRO A 158 -8.26 5.42 -11.22
N GLY A 159 -7.52 6.42 -11.75
CA GLY A 159 -7.46 6.70 -13.19
C GLY A 159 -8.52 7.69 -13.70
N MET A 160 -9.38 8.21 -12.85
CA MET A 160 -10.31 9.28 -13.23
C MET A 160 -9.58 10.62 -13.37
N SER A 161 -10.02 11.44 -14.36
CA SER A 161 -9.53 12.80 -14.55
C SER A 161 -10.19 13.75 -13.56
N VAL A 162 -9.39 14.62 -12.94
CA VAL A 162 -9.83 15.53 -11.90
C VAL A 162 -9.18 16.91 -12.08
N TYR A 163 -9.91 17.96 -11.72
CA TYR A 163 -9.44 19.35 -11.70
C TYR A 163 -9.50 19.90 -10.27
N PRO A 164 -8.38 19.94 -9.56
CA PRO A 164 -8.32 20.52 -8.23
C PRO A 164 -8.03 22.02 -8.28
N GLU A 165 -8.78 22.79 -7.49
CA GLU A 165 -8.58 24.21 -7.24
C GLU A 165 -8.19 24.42 -5.78
N VAL A 166 -6.92 24.73 -5.51
CA VAL A 166 -6.41 25.00 -4.18
C VAL A 166 -6.63 26.46 -3.82
N ARG A 167 -7.27 26.72 -2.70
CA ARG A 167 -7.43 28.09 -2.18
C ARG A 167 -6.20 28.48 -1.40
N VAL A 168 -5.33 29.23 -2.05
CA VAL A 168 -4.17 29.86 -1.42
C VAL A 168 -4.56 31.24 -0.87
N ARG A 169 -4.07 31.57 0.32
CA ARG A 169 -4.26 32.89 0.93
C ARG A 169 -3.05 33.75 0.72
#